data_7cb16e378cfe285faf2064af0fc81ce8
#
_entry.id   7cb16e378cfe285faf2064af0fc81ce8
#
_cell.length_a   1.000
_cell.length_b   1.000
_cell.length_c   1.000
_cell.angle_alpha   90.00
_cell.angle_beta   90.00
_cell.angle_gamma   90.00
#
_symmetry.space_group_name_H-M   'P 1'
#
loop_
_entity.id
_entity.type
_entity.pdbx_description
1 polymer ?
#
loop_
_entity_poly.entity_id
_entity_poly.type
_entity_poly.pdbx_seq_one_letter_code
_entity_poly.pdbx_strand_id
1 'polypeptide(L)'
;FGLNALRLARPLRPGYVVTVEPGCYFIPPLIERWRAEGRHEEFLRYDRVTEFLEMGGIRVEDDALITADGARVLGPSLPKSVDAVEAEAGAA
;
A
#
# COMPACT_ATOMS: atom_id res chain seq x y z
N PHE A 1 -3.78 9.24 8.29
CA PHE A 1 -3.33 9.20 6.89
C PHE A 1 -2.65 10.50 6.50
N GLY A 2 -1.86 10.44 5.45
CA GLY A 2 -1.11 11.56 4.91
C GLY A 2 0.21 11.83 5.65
N LEU A 3 0.77 13.02 5.42
CA LEU A 3 2.10 13.39 5.91
C LEU A 3 2.24 13.37 7.43
N ASN A 4 1.18 13.58 8.17
CA ASN A 4 1.21 13.51 9.65
C ASN A 4 1.44 12.10 10.18
N ALA A 5 1.23 11.07 9.38
CA ALA A 5 1.49 9.67 9.74
C ALA A 5 2.86 9.18 9.25
N LEU A 6 3.64 10.04 8.61
CA LEU A 6 4.96 9.70 8.09
C LEU A 6 5.92 9.32 9.22
N ARG A 7 6.49 8.12 9.15
CA ARG A 7 7.41 7.59 10.16
C ARG A 7 8.86 7.95 9.88
N LEU A 8 9.25 8.01 8.60
CA LEU A 8 10.59 8.32 8.16
C LEU A 8 10.60 9.61 7.33
N ALA A 9 11.03 10.70 7.92
CA ALA A 9 11.10 12.03 7.30
C ALA A 9 12.54 12.51 7.16
N ARG A 10 13.39 11.69 6.56
CA ARG A 10 14.81 12.01 6.31
C ARG A 10 15.30 11.39 5.01
N PRO A 11 16.37 11.94 4.41
CA PRO A 11 17.02 11.31 3.26
C PRO A 11 17.51 9.92 3.61
N LEU A 12 17.29 8.98 2.71
CA LEU A 12 17.83 7.63 2.82
C LEU A 12 19.34 7.64 2.60
N ARG A 13 20.04 6.81 3.37
CA ARG A 13 21.51 6.64 3.26
C ARG A 13 21.85 5.17 3.11
N PRO A 14 22.97 4.85 2.44
CA PRO A 14 23.47 3.48 2.38
C PRO A 14 23.58 2.85 3.77
N GLY A 15 23.16 1.61 3.89
CA GLY A 15 23.11 0.86 5.15
C GLY A 15 21.78 0.96 5.90
N TYR A 16 20.86 1.85 5.50
CA TYR A 16 19.50 1.84 6.07
C TYR A 16 18.74 0.63 5.59
N VAL A 17 17.99 0.02 6.50
CA VAL A 17 16.98 -0.99 6.18
C VAL A 17 15.61 -0.36 6.44
N VAL A 18 14.75 -0.38 5.44
CA VAL A 18 13.40 0.19 5.50
C VAL A 18 12.40 -0.80 4.92
N THR A 19 11.15 -0.72 5.38
CA THR A 19 10.03 -1.40 4.73
C THR A 19 9.45 -0.50 3.64
N VAL A 20 9.07 -1.09 2.52
CA VAL A 20 8.34 -0.44 1.43
C VAL A 20 6.96 -1.07 1.39
N GLU A 21 5.94 -0.32 1.78
CA GLU A 21 4.63 -0.85 2.17
C GLU A 21 3.45 -0.16 1.46
N PRO A 22 3.43 -0.10 0.11
CA PRO A 22 2.27 0.47 -0.56
C PRO A 22 1.02 -0.36 -0.25
N GLY A 23 -0.10 0.33 -0.01
CA GLY A 23 -1.37 -0.33 0.28
C GLY A 23 -2.56 0.49 -0.18
N CYS A 24 -3.67 -0.20 -0.42
CA CYS A 24 -4.95 0.39 -0.75
C CYS A 24 -5.99 -0.12 0.25
N TYR A 25 -6.73 0.81 0.87
CA TYR A 25 -7.65 0.48 1.95
C TYR A 25 -9.01 1.12 1.72
N PHE A 26 -10.06 0.32 1.90
CA PHE A 26 -11.45 0.76 1.83
C PHE A 26 -11.99 0.83 3.25
N ILE A 27 -11.94 2.03 3.83
CA ILE A 27 -12.33 2.28 5.23
C ILE A 27 -13.70 2.96 5.23
N PRO A 28 -14.80 2.23 5.53
CA PRO A 28 -16.15 2.75 5.37
C PRO A 28 -16.39 4.11 6.03
N PRO A 29 -16.05 4.35 7.32
CA PRO A 29 -16.29 5.65 7.95
C PRO A 29 -15.54 6.81 7.29
N LEU A 30 -14.33 6.54 6.76
CA LEU A 30 -13.55 7.55 6.06
C LEU A 30 -14.12 7.89 4.69
N ILE A 31 -14.56 6.86 3.95
CA ILE A 31 -15.18 7.00 2.64
C ILE A 31 -16.50 7.75 2.75
N GLU A 32 -17.36 7.40 3.70
CA GLU A 32 -18.62 8.09 3.98
C GLU A 32 -18.40 9.57 4.29
N ARG A 33 -17.45 9.87 5.16
CA ARG A 33 -17.08 11.24 5.52
C ARG A 33 -16.58 12.04 4.31
N TRP A 34 -15.63 11.50 3.55
CA TRP A 34 -15.09 12.19 2.38
C TRP A 34 -16.13 12.40 1.29
N ARG A 35 -17.01 11.42 1.07
CA ARG A 35 -18.13 11.55 0.14
C ARG A 35 -19.09 12.66 0.56
N ALA A 36 -19.46 12.71 1.85
CA ALA A 36 -20.34 13.75 2.38
C ALA A 36 -19.72 15.14 2.28
N GLU A 37 -18.39 15.25 2.43
CA GLU A 37 -17.63 16.49 2.30
C GLU A 37 -17.27 16.86 0.85
N GLY A 38 -17.60 16.03 -0.13
CA GLY A 38 -17.21 16.22 -1.54
C GLY A 38 -15.70 16.17 -1.77
N ARG A 39 -14.95 15.47 -0.92
CA ARG A 39 -13.48 15.42 -1.02
C ARG A 39 -13.02 14.51 -2.14
N HIS A 40 -12.01 14.98 -2.87
CA HIS A 40 -11.31 14.19 -3.89
C HIS A 40 -12.20 13.64 -5.01
N GLU A 41 -13.34 14.30 -5.28
CA GLU A 41 -14.29 13.88 -6.33
C GLU A 41 -13.65 13.84 -7.72
N GLU A 42 -12.63 14.67 -7.95
CA GLU A 42 -11.86 14.67 -9.19
C GLU A 42 -11.00 13.39 -9.38
N PHE A 43 -10.75 12.63 -8.31
CA PHE A 43 -9.93 11.41 -8.36
C PHE A 43 -10.69 10.16 -7.94
N LEU A 44 -11.71 10.29 -7.08
CA LEU A 44 -12.43 9.16 -6.49
C LEU A 44 -13.83 9.00 -7.12
N ARG A 45 -14.05 7.83 -7.67
CA ARG A 45 -15.37 7.38 -8.11
C ARG A 45 -16.10 6.72 -6.93
N TYR A 46 -16.79 7.50 -6.10
CA TYR A 46 -17.44 6.98 -4.89
C TYR A 46 -18.50 5.92 -5.18
N ASP A 47 -19.17 5.99 -6.33
CA ASP A 47 -20.08 4.95 -6.82
C ASP A 47 -19.38 3.59 -6.96
N ARG A 48 -18.12 3.60 -7.42
CA ARG A 48 -17.32 2.39 -7.58
C ARG A 48 -16.62 1.97 -6.29
N VAL A 49 -16.14 2.93 -5.50
CA VAL A 49 -15.44 2.66 -4.22
C VAL A 49 -16.34 1.89 -3.26
N THR A 50 -17.65 2.17 -3.25
CA THR A 50 -18.60 1.47 -2.37
C THR A 50 -18.74 -0.02 -2.67
N GLU A 51 -18.41 -0.47 -3.89
CA GLU A 51 -18.41 -1.89 -4.24
C GLU A 51 -17.32 -2.70 -3.53
N PHE A 52 -16.28 -2.01 -3.01
CA PHE A 52 -15.11 -2.64 -2.39
C PHE A 52 -15.06 -2.50 -0.86
N LEU A 53 -16.10 -1.96 -0.23
CA LEU A 53 -16.08 -1.69 1.23
C LEU A 53 -15.86 -2.94 2.08
N GLU A 54 -16.35 -4.09 1.64
CA GLU A 54 -16.19 -5.36 2.35
C GLU A 54 -14.79 -5.99 2.16
N MET A 55 -14.04 -5.54 1.17
CA MET A 55 -12.69 -6.05 0.90
C MET A 55 -11.69 -5.67 2.01
N GLY A 56 -11.92 -4.53 2.68
CA GLY A 56 -11.03 -4.01 3.71
C GLY A 56 -9.81 -3.34 3.11
N GLY A 57 -8.80 -4.10 2.73
CA GLY A 57 -7.60 -3.54 2.11
C GLY A 57 -6.58 -4.58 1.73
N ILE A 58 -5.59 -4.13 0.98
CA ILE A 58 -4.45 -4.94 0.56
C ILE A 58 -3.16 -4.12 0.67
N ARG A 59 -2.10 -4.76 1.12
CA ARG A 59 -0.75 -4.20 1.19
C ARG A 59 0.25 -5.15 0.52
N VAL A 60 1.20 -4.57 -0.17
CA VAL A 60 2.41 -5.26 -0.62
C VAL A 60 3.57 -4.71 0.19
N GLU A 61 4.41 -5.58 0.75
CA GLU A 61 5.50 -5.15 1.61
C GLU A 61 6.79 -5.89 1.27
N ASP A 62 7.88 -5.13 1.18
CA ASP A 62 9.24 -5.65 1.08
C ASP A 62 10.15 -4.97 2.09
N ASP A 63 11.12 -5.70 2.60
CA ASP A 63 12.26 -5.13 3.32
C ASP A 63 13.35 -4.76 2.31
N ALA A 64 13.84 -3.55 2.37
CA ALA A 64 14.84 -3.03 1.45
C ALA A 64 16.07 -2.49 2.18
N LEU A 65 17.24 -2.97 1.79
CA LEU A 65 18.52 -2.40 2.16
C LEU A 65 18.90 -1.30 1.17
N ILE A 66 19.14 -0.10 1.68
CA ILE A 66 19.62 1.02 0.86
C ILE A 66 21.11 0.82 0.57
N THR A 67 21.48 0.87 -0.69
CA THR A 67 22.86 0.75 -1.18
C THR A 67 23.39 2.10 -1.66
N ALA A 68 24.66 2.14 -2.06
CA ALA A 68 25.27 3.38 -2.56
C ALA A 68 24.63 3.90 -3.87
N ASP A 69 24.05 3.00 -4.65
CA ASP A 69 23.51 3.27 -5.99
C ASP A 69 22.03 2.92 -6.17
N GLY A 70 21.37 2.50 -5.09
CA GLY A 70 19.95 2.14 -5.15
C GLY A 70 19.44 1.40 -3.92
N ALA A 71 18.73 0.29 -4.12
CA ALA A 71 18.22 -0.54 -3.05
C ALA A 71 18.22 -2.02 -3.44
N ARG A 72 18.37 -2.88 -2.44
CA ARG A 72 18.29 -4.33 -2.59
C ARG A 72 17.17 -4.88 -1.71
N VAL A 73 16.22 -5.60 -2.30
CA VAL A 73 15.18 -6.32 -1.56
C VAL A 73 15.83 -7.48 -0.79
N LEU A 74 15.47 -7.61 0.47
CA LEU A 74 15.97 -8.66 1.36
C LEU A 74 15.05 -9.89 1.33
N GLY A 75 15.65 -11.06 1.46
CA GLY A 75 14.93 -12.33 1.47
C GLY A 75 14.49 -12.81 0.09
N PRO A 76 13.73 -13.90 0.04
CA PRO A 76 13.16 -14.43 -1.21
C PRO A 76 12.07 -13.48 -1.73
N SER A 77 11.93 -13.43 -3.06
CA SER A 77 10.88 -12.65 -3.69
C SER A 77 9.50 -13.21 -3.32
N LEU A 78 8.63 -12.33 -2.81
CA LEU A 78 7.23 -12.67 -2.56
C LEU A 78 6.37 -12.42 -3.81
N PRO A 79 5.32 -13.25 -4.04
CA PRO A 79 4.38 -13.02 -5.13
C PRO A 79 3.68 -11.67 -4.98
N LYS A 80 3.61 -10.90 -6.07
CA LYS A 80 2.98 -9.56 -6.09
C LYS A 80 1.98 -9.37 -7.22
N SER A 81 2.13 -10.12 -8.31
CA SER A 81 1.12 -10.10 -9.38
C SER A 81 -0.12 -10.89 -8.96
N VAL A 82 -1.26 -10.57 -9.53
CA VAL A 82 -2.53 -11.27 -9.25
C VAL A 82 -2.37 -12.77 -9.48
N ASP A 83 -1.89 -13.15 -10.65
CA ASP A 83 -1.71 -14.56 -11.02
C ASP A 83 -0.78 -15.31 -10.06
N ALA A 84 0.32 -14.68 -9.63
CA ALA A 84 1.27 -15.29 -8.72
C ALA A 84 0.69 -15.45 -7.29
N VAL A 85 -0.08 -14.48 -6.82
CA VAL A 85 -0.74 -14.55 -5.51
C VAL A 85 -1.85 -15.61 -5.54
N GLU A 86 -2.64 -15.67 -6.59
CA GLU A 86 -3.70 -16.67 -6.75
C GLU A 86 -3.13 -18.07 -6.84
N ALA A 87 -2.02 -18.26 -7.57
CA ALA A 87 -1.34 -19.53 -7.67
C ALA A 87 -0.82 -20.01 -6.30
N GLU A 88 -0.23 -19.13 -5.51
CA GLU A 88 0.26 -19.44 -4.16
C GLU A 88 -0.89 -19.76 -3.20
N ALA A 89 -1.94 -18.96 -3.20
CA ALA A 89 -3.12 -19.18 -2.37
C ALA A 89 -3.89 -20.45 -2.76
N GLY A 90 -3.96 -20.77 -4.05
CA GLY A 90 -4.62 -21.96 -4.57
C GLY A 90 -3.82 -23.26 -4.39
N ALA A 91 -2.52 -23.16 -4.07
CA ALA A 91 -1.65 -24.30 -3.80
C ALA A 91 -1.84 -24.89 -2.39
N ALA A 92 -2.61 -24.22 -1.54
CA ALA A 92 -2.86 -24.63 -0.15
C ALA A 92 -3.92 -25.76 -0.04
#